data_e61bc5d63297ed14cd87f93f7f2b1815
#
_entry.id   e61bc5d63297ed14cd87f93f7f2b1815
#
_cell.length_a   1.000
_cell.length_b   1.000
_cell.length_c   1.000
_cell.angle_alpha   90.00
_cell.angle_beta   90.00
_cell.angle_gamma   90.00
#
_symmetry.space_group_name_H-M   'P 1'
#
loop_
_entity.id
_entity.type
_entity.pdbx_description
1 polymer ?
#
loop_
_entity_poly.entity_id
_entity_poly.type
_entity_poly.pdbx_seq_one_letter_code
_entity_poly.pdbx_strand_id
1 'polypeptide(L)'
;MYLLRRALQAAEEAIKGSEANKYQLWNTEEYPTVWGTEASEANPGEILFEIVNTTTESPGNESMGYLTSPKGYQDMCITVSFYHHLLETPNDVRIKLLVNQDKKVMYLNKYQPQPGENIMDANIPIVRLSETYLNAAEAAVKNGDATKAAKYLKAIALRGNPDYTMPAKVTLDDVLEERRKEL
;
A
#
# COMPACT_ATOMS: atom_id res chain seq x y z
N MET A 1 13.12 -15.36 -19.83
CA MET A 1 13.04 -16.32 -18.70
C MET A 1 14.06 -16.04 -17.58
N TYR A 2 15.35 -15.81 -17.87
CA TYR A 2 16.40 -15.56 -16.85
C TYR A 2 16.11 -14.34 -15.94
N LEU A 3 15.79 -13.18 -16.51
CA LEU A 3 15.50 -11.95 -15.75
C LEU A 3 14.28 -12.09 -14.81
N LEU A 4 13.24 -12.78 -15.25
CA LEU A 4 12.03 -12.99 -14.42
C LEU A 4 12.31 -13.90 -13.21
N ARG A 5 13.18 -14.91 -13.37
CA ARG A 5 13.60 -15.75 -12.24
C ARG A 5 14.43 -14.95 -11.24
N ARG A 6 15.31 -14.07 -11.70
CA ARG A 6 16.08 -13.18 -10.82
C ARG A 6 15.18 -12.17 -10.11
N ALA A 7 14.17 -11.63 -10.78
CA ALA A 7 13.20 -10.72 -10.16
C ALA A 7 12.43 -11.42 -9.03
N LEU A 8 11.96 -12.65 -9.26
CA LEU A 8 11.30 -13.43 -8.22
C LEU A 8 12.25 -13.72 -7.05
N GLN A 9 13.46 -14.17 -7.33
CA GLN A 9 14.45 -14.45 -6.30
C GLN A 9 14.77 -13.20 -5.46
N ALA A 10 15.01 -12.06 -6.10
CA ALA A 10 15.30 -10.80 -5.40
C ALA A 10 14.14 -10.35 -4.50
N ALA A 11 12.89 -10.48 -4.98
CA ALA A 11 11.73 -10.18 -4.17
C ALA A 11 11.59 -11.13 -2.97
N GLU A 12 11.84 -12.43 -3.15
CA GLU A 12 11.84 -13.42 -2.07
C GLU A 12 12.95 -13.17 -1.03
N GLU A 13 14.12 -12.78 -1.46
CA GLU A 13 15.23 -12.41 -0.58
C GLU A 13 14.90 -11.15 0.22
N ALA A 14 14.29 -10.15 -0.42
CA ALA A 14 13.84 -8.92 0.25
C ALA A 14 12.75 -9.20 1.28
N ILE A 15 11.75 -10.03 0.97
CA ILE A 15 10.71 -10.45 1.92
C ILE A 15 11.35 -11.15 3.12
N LYS A 16 12.19 -12.14 2.88
CA LYS A 16 12.87 -12.90 3.95
C LYS A 16 13.75 -11.99 4.82
N GLY A 17 14.48 -11.06 4.20
CA GLY A 17 15.31 -10.09 4.91
C GLY A 17 14.48 -9.14 5.77
N SER A 18 13.32 -8.71 5.26
CA SER A 18 12.38 -7.87 6.01
C SER A 18 11.83 -8.60 7.22
N GLU A 19 11.35 -9.84 7.06
CA GLU A 19 10.85 -10.66 8.15
C GLU A 19 11.91 -10.93 9.23
N ALA A 20 13.17 -11.18 8.83
CA ALA A 20 14.30 -11.35 9.75
C ALA A 20 14.60 -10.10 10.58
N ASN A 21 14.24 -8.91 10.07
CA ASN A 21 14.36 -7.62 10.74
C ASN A 21 13.04 -7.11 11.31
N LYS A 22 12.07 -8.00 11.55
CA LYS A 22 10.76 -7.74 12.16
C LYS A 22 9.80 -6.89 11.31
N TYR A 23 10.14 -6.53 10.07
CA TYR A 23 9.18 -5.91 9.17
C TYR A 23 8.11 -6.93 8.78
N GLN A 24 6.86 -6.52 8.81
CA GLN A 24 5.73 -7.37 8.46
C GLN A 24 4.62 -6.55 7.83
N LEU A 25 3.79 -7.23 7.04
CA LEU A 25 2.57 -6.61 6.54
C LEU A 25 1.67 -6.24 7.72
N TRP A 26 1.12 -5.05 7.71
CA TRP A 26 0.03 -4.71 8.62
C TRP A 26 -1.14 -5.65 8.39
N ASN A 27 -1.83 -6.00 9.45
CA ASN A 27 -3.03 -6.82 9.32
C ASN A 27 -4.24 -5.99 8.84
N THR A 28 -5.36 -6.65 8.58
CA THR A 28 -6.59 -6.02 8.09
C THR A 28 -7.12 -4.91 8.99
N GLU A 29 -7.00 -5.07 10.32
CA GLU A 29 -7.50 -4.10 11.29
C GLU A 29 -6.56 -2.91 11.43
N GLU A 30 -5.26 -3.15 11.41
CA GLU A 30 -4.22 -2.13 11.53
C GLU A 30 -4.15 -1.24 10.29
N TYR A 31 -4.20 -1.83 9.10
CA TYR A 31 -3.93 -1.15 7.84
C TYR A 31 -4.61 0.22 7.66
N PRO A 32 -5.90 0.41 8.00
CA PRO A 32 -6.53 1.72 7.85
C PRO A 32 -6.05 2.79 8.83
N THR A 33 -5.37 2.41 9.92
CA THR A 33 -5.08 3.30 11.07
C THR A 33 -3.61 3.64 11.24
N VAL A 34 -2.71 2.91 10.57
CA VAL A 34 -1.25 3.05 10.79
C VAL A 34 -0.59 4.15 9.94
N TRP A 35 -1.32 4.74 9.02
CA TRP A 35 -0.78 5.82 8.18
C TRP A 35 -0.52 7.07 9.02
N GLY A 36 0.73 7.53 9.05
CA GLY A 36 1.17 8.60 9.93
C GLY A 36 1.52 8.17 11.35
N THR A 37 1.60 6.86 11.61
CA THR A 37 2.09 6.35 12.89
C THR A 37 3.59 6.10 12.79
N GLU A 38 4.34 6.55 13.80
CA GLU A 38 5.77 6.32 13.85
C GLU A 38 6.08 4.83 13.99
N ALA A 39 6.98 4.34 13.13
CA ALA A 39 7.52 3.00 13.25
C ALA A 39 8.35 2.88 14.53
N SER A 40 8.25 1.76 15.22
CA SER A 40 9.07 1.47 16.39
C SER A 40 10.01 0.28 16.11
N GLU A 41 11.10 0.16 16.85
CA GLU A 41 11.97 -1.02 16.75
C GLU A 41 11.26 -2.34 17.06
N ALA A 42 10.20 -2.29 17.87
CA ALA A 42 9.40 -3.46 18.22
C ALA A 42 8.39 -3.82 17.12
N ASN A 43 7.87 -2.82 16.41
CA ASN A 43 6.93 -2.98 15.30
C ASN A 43 7.24 -1.96 14.19
N PRO A 44 8.19 -2.24 13.32
CA PRO A 44 8.56 -1.34 12.23
C PRO A 44 7.50 -1.30 11.10
N GLY A 45 6.48 -2.16 11.16
CA GLY A 45 5.42 -2.21 10.16
C GLY A 45 5.88 -2.72 8.80
N GLU A 46 5.27 -2.21 7.71
CA GLU A 46 5.59 -2.63 6.35
C GLU A 46 6.37 -1.59 5.54
N ILE A 47 6.66 -0.40 6.10
CA ILE A 47 7.39 0.66 5.40
C ILE A 47 8.88 0.38 5.50
N LEU A 48 9.51 0.02 4.38
CA LEU A 48 10.94 -0.33 4.32
C LEU A 48 11.82 0.90 4.09
N PHE A 49 11.28 1.91 3.43
CA PHE A 49 11.97 3.17 3.19
C PHE A 49 10.94 4.29 3.02
N GLU A 50 11.15 5.40 3.71
CA GLU A 50 10.36 6.62 3.59
C GLU A 50 11.22 7.87 3.60
N ILE A 51 10.70 8.94 3.05
CA ILE A 51 11.25 10.29 3.21
C ILE A 51 10.57 10.89 4.43
N VAL A 52 11.36 11.19 5.45
CA VAL A 52 10.89 11.80 6.68
C VAL A 52 10.82 13.31 6.47
N ASN A 53 9.66 13.90 6.70
CA ASN A 53 9.46 15.33 6.75
C ASN A 53 9.37 15.77 8.22
N THR A 54 9.92 16.94 8.52
CA THR A 54 9.87 17.53 9.86
C THR A 54 9.44 18.99 9.74
N THR A 55 9.04 19.61 10.83
CA THR A 55 8.65 21.03 10.84
C THR A 55 9.75 21.97 10.32
N THR A 56 11.02 21.57 10.42
CA THR A 56 12.18 22.35 9.95
C THR A 56 12.63 21.95 8.54
N GLU A 57 12.26 20.77 8.07
CA GLU A 57 12.64 20.19 6.77
C GLU A 57 11.39 19.67 6.06
N SER A 58 10.39 20.53 5.90
CA SER A 58 9.13 20.24 5.23
C SER A 58 9.08 20.88 3.85
N PRO A 59 8.53 20.21 2.82
CA PRO A 59 8.23 20.86 1.55
C PRO A 59 7.05 21.85 1.66
N GLY A 60 6.47 22.03 2.85
CA GLY A 60 5.37 22.94 3.09
C GLY A 60 4.12 22.57 2.31
N ASN A 61 3.53 23.54 1.63
CA ASN A 61 2.31 23.36 0.85
C ASN A 61 2.48 22.43 -0.37
N GLU A 62 3.71 22.10 -0.76
CA GLU A 62 4.01 21.15 -1.84
C GLU A 62 4.13 19.70 -1.33
N SER A 63 3.89 19.46 -0.04
CA SER A 63 3.95 18.11 0.53
C SER A 63 2.83 17.22 0.01
N MET A 64 3.09 15.93 -0.08
CA MET A 64 2.07 14.95 -0.49
C MET A 64 0.86 14.98 0.44
N GLY A 65 1.06 15.13 1.74
CA GLY A 65 -0.01 15.27 2.70
C GLY A 65 -0.91 16.47 2.41
N TYR A 66 -0.33 17.62 2.06
CA TYR A 66 -1.09 18.84 1.77
C TYR A 66 -1.81 18.78 0.42
N LEU A 67 -1.18 18.19 -0.61
CA LEU A 67 -1.77 18.03 -1.96
C LEU A 67 -2.93 17.03 -1.99
N THR A 68 -2.87 15.97 -1.17
CA THR A 68 -3.86 14.89 -1.17
C THR A 68 -4.94 15.04 -0.09
N SER A 69 -4.83 16.03 0.79
CA SER A 69 -5.76 16.22 1.91
C SER A 69 -6.87 17.22 1.60
N PRO A 70 -8.11 16.97 2.06
CA PRO A 70 -9.17 17.98 2.03
C PRO A 70 -8.85 19.20 2.90
N LYS A 71 -7.86 19.15 3.76
CA LYS A 71 -7.36 20.29 4.56
C LYS A 71 -6.30 21.10 3.85
N GLY A 72 -5.80 20.65 2.71
CA GLY A 72 -4.78 21.31 1.90
C GLY A 72 -5.34 21.89 0.61
N TYR A 73 -4.55 21.83 -0.48
CA TYR A 73 -4.94 22.38 -1.79
C TYR A 73 -6.05 21.60 -2.49
N GLN A 74 -6.28 20.33 -2.12
CA GLN A 74 -7.27 19.46 -2.75
C GLN A 74 -6.99 19.17 -4.24
N ASP A 75 -5.73 19.26 -4.66
CA ASP A 75 -5.33 19.11 -6.07
C ASP A 75 -5.31 17.67 -6.52
N MET A 76 -5.05 16.73 -5.59
CA MET A 76 -4.92 15.32 -5.89
C MET A 76 -6.05 14.52 -5.23
N CYS A 77 -6.97 14.07 -6.04
CA CYS A 77 -8.08 13.21 -5.61
C CYS A 77 -8.10 11.90 -6.41
N ILE A 78 -8.79 10.90 -5.89
CA ILE A 78 -8.99 9.66 -6.64
C ILE A 78 -10.02 9.86 -7.75
N THR A 79 -9.88 9.09 -8.84
CA THR A 79 -10.84 9.14 -9.94
C THR A 79 -12.17 8.50 -9.53
N VAL A 80 -13.26 8.99 -10.10
CA VAL A 80 -14.61 8.44 -9.88
C VAL A 80 -14.66 6.95 -10.23
N SER A 81 -13.99 6.54 -11.31
CA SER A 81 -13.95 5.13 -11.74
C SER A 81 -13.23 4.25 -10.71
N PHE A 82 -12.13 4.72 -10.11
CA PHE A 82 -11.43 3.98 -9.07
C PHE A 82 -12.26 3.89 -7.79
N TYR A 83 -12.94 4.98 -7.41
CA TYR A 83 -13.84 4.96 -6.28
C TYR A 83 -14.96 3.91 -6.43
N HIS A 84 -15.65 3.90 -7.58
CA HIS A 84 -16.68 2.90 -7.84
C HIS A 84 -16.12 1.48 -7.84
N HIS A 85 -14.93 1.29 -8.40
CA HIS A 85 -14.27 0.00 -8.41
C HIS A 85 -13.96 -0.53 -7.00
N LEU A 86 -13.51 0.33 -6.07
CA LEU A 86 -13.33 -0.07 -4.68
C LEU A 86 -14.65 -0.44 -4.00
N LEU A 87 -15.75 0.23 -4.35
CA LEU A 87 -17.09 -0.07 -3.79
C LEU A 87 -17.68 -1.40 -4.27
N GLU A 88 -17.15 -2.00 -5.34
CA GLU A 88 -17.54 -3.36 -5.77
C GLU A 88 -17.15 -4.42 -4.73
N THR A 89 -16.21 -4.10 -3.84
CA THR A 89 -15.77 -4.95 -2.74
C THR A 89 -15.97 -4.25 -1.39
N PRO A 90 -17.19 -4.16 -0.87
CA PRO A 90 -17.54 -3.27 0.26
C PRO A 90 -16.81 -3.59 1.57
N ASN A 91 -16.27 -4.80 1.72
CA ASN A 91 -15.47 -5.19 2.89
C ASN A 91 -13.96 -4.95 2.70
N ASP A 92 -13.56 -4.33 1.59
CA ASP A 92 -12.18 -3.93 1.39
C ASP A 92 -11.81 -2.78 2.35
N VAL A 93 -10.84 -3.03 3.21
CA VAL A 93 -10.46 -2.08 4.27
C VAL A 93 -9.85 -0.79 3.71
N ARG A 94 -9.39 -0.80 2.47
CA ARG A 94 -8.84 0.38 1.78
C ARG A 94 -9.90 1.46 1.55
N ILE A 95 -11.18 1.09 1.54
CA ILE A 95 -12.29 2.04 1.51
C ILE A 95 -12.24 3.00 2.72
N LYS A 96 -11.75 2.53 3.87
CA LYS A 96 -11.62 3.35 5.08
C LYS A 96 -10.56 4.44 4.96
N LEU A 97 -9.67 4.36 3.97
CA LEU A 97 -8.68 5.40 3.67
C LEU A 97 -9.26 6.53 2.80
N LEU A 98 -10.48 6.36 2.31
CA LEU A 98 -11.14 7.37 1.50
C LEU A 98 -11.81 8.41 2.40
N VAL A 99 -11.42 9.66 2.22
CA VAL A 99 -11.99 10.79 2.96
C VAL A 99 -12.82 11.64 2.00
N ASN A 100 -14.05 11.93 2.40
CA ASN A 100 -14.97 12.78 1.67
C ASN A 100 -15.37 13.95 2.55
N GLN A 101 -15.02 15.17 2.15
CA GLN A 101 -15.37 16.37 2.91
C GLN A 101 -16.76 16.90 2.56
N ASP A 102 -17.19 16.79 1.30
CA ASP A 102 -18.43 17.40 0.79
C ASP A 102 -19.29 16.45 -0.06
N LYS A 103 -19.01 15.16 -0.02
CA LYS A 103 -19.66 14.09 -0.80
C LYS A 103 -19.47 14.17 -2.32
N LYS A 104 -18.59 15.02 -2.83
CA LYS A 104 -18.35 15.18 -4.27
C LYS A 104 -16.99 14.67 -4.72
N VAL A 105 -15.99 14.80 -3.86
CA VAL A 105 -14.62 14.44 -4.17
C VAL A 105 -14.07 13.52 -3.08
N MET A 106 -13.34 12.48 -3.47
CA MET A 106 -12.72 11.52 -2.56
C MET A 106 -11.21 11.71 -2.55
N TYR A 107 -10.65 11.81 -1.37
CA TYR A 107 -9.22 11.96 -1.13
C TYR A 107 -8.66 10.69 -0.50
N LEU A 108 -7.36 10.45 -0.70
CA LEU A 108 -6.67 9.30 -0.16
C LEU A 108 -5.92 9.69 1.13
N ASN A 109 -6.24 9.01 2.23
CA ASN A 109 -5.69 9.32 3.56
C ASN A 109 -4.44 8.48 3.90
N LYS A 110 -3.56 8.25 2.92
CA LYS A 110 -2.29 7.53 3.12
C LYS A 110 -1.13 8.43 3.56
N TYR A 111 -1.21 9.73 3.33
CA TYR A 111 -0.16 10.68 3.67
C TYR A 111 -0.60 11.50 4.88
N GLN A 112 -0.54 10.85 6.05
CA GLN A 112 -0.92 11.49 7.30
C GLN A 112 0.32 11.92 8.07
N PRO A 113 0.27 13.07 8.78
CA PRO A 113 1.34 13.47 9.69
C PRO A 113 1.34 12.58 10.93
N GLN A 114 2.45 12.58 11.63
CA GLN A 114 2.53 12.02 12.98
C GLN A 114 1.54 12.74 13.92
N PRO A 115 1.06 12.08 14.97
CA PRO A 115 0.18 12.72 15.94
C PRO A 115 0.79 14.00 16.52
N GLY A 116 0.10 15.11 16.32
CA GLY A 116 0.54 16.44 16.79
C GLY A 116 1.34 17.25 15.76
N GLU A 117 1.67 16.68 14.61
CA GLU A 117 2.35 17.38 13.53
C GLU A 117 1.37 18.00 12.53
N ASN A 118 1.90 18.85 11.64
CA ASN A 118 1.12 19.46 10.57
C ASN A 118 0.98 18.50 9.39
N ILE A 119 -0.12 18.59 8.64
CA ILE A 119 -0.35 17.80 7.42
C ILE A 119 0.77 18.00 6.37
N MET A 120 1.47 19.14 6.41
CA MET A 120 2.62 19.43 5.56
C MET A 120 3.85 18.60 5.91
N ASP A 121 3.92 18.05 7.11
CA ASP A 121 5.05 17.29 7.63
C ASP A 121 4.86 15.77 7.47
N ALA A 122 3.80 15.34 6.77
CA ALA A 122 3.54 13.95 6.51
C ALA A 122 4.70 13.27 5.77
N ASN A 123 5.16 12.14 6.29
CA ASN A 123 6.19 11.32 5.65
C ASN A 123 5.71 10.73 4.32
N ILE A 124 6.66 10.44 3.43
CA ILE A 124 6.37 9.86 2.12
C ILE A 124 6.91 8.43 2.07
N PRO A 125 6.06 7.40 2.21
CA PRO A 125 6.45 6.01 2.02
C PRO A 125 6.87 5.77 0.56
N ILE A 126 8.14 5.39 0.35
CA ILE A 126 8.69 5.13 -0.99
C ILE A 126 8.72 3.65 -1.31
N VAL A 127 9.14 2.82 -0.34
CA VAL A 127 9.22 1.37 -0.52
C VAL A 127 8.44 0.69 0.60
N ARG A 128 7.46 -0.11 0.20
CA ARG A 128 6.66 -0.91 1.14
C ARG A 128 6.79 -2.40 0.88
N LEU A 129 6.72 -3.18 1.95
CA LEU A 129 6.76 -4.64 1.88
C LEU A 129 5.61 -5.20 1.03
N SER A 130 4.42 -4.60 1.08
CA SER A 130 3.28 -4.96 0.22
C SER A 130 3.61 -4.89 -1.26
N GLU A 131 4.35 -3.87 -1.71
CA GLU A 131 4.82 -3.80 -3.09
C GLU A 131 5.79 -4.93 -3.42
N THR A 132 6.67 -5.29 -2.49
CA THR A 132 7.61 -6.41 -2.68
C THR A 132 6.88 -7.74 -2.85
N TYR A 133 5.79 -7.97 -2.09
CA TYR A 133 4.91 -9.13 -2.27
C TYR A 133 4.24 -9.14 -3.66
N LEU A 134 3.74 -8.00 -4.12
CA LEU A 134 3.13 -7.89 -5.45
C LEU A 134 4.16 -8.08 -6.58
N ASN A 135 5.39 -7.59 -6.40
CA ASN A 135 6.49 -7.85 -7.32
C ASN A 135 6.82 -9.35 -7.39
N ALA A 136 6.82 -10.05 -6.25
CA ALA A 136 7.00 -11.50 -6.20
C ALA A 136 5.85 -12.24 -6.88
N ALA A 137 4.59 -11.83 -6.67
CA ALA A 137 3.41 -12.40 -7.31
C ALA A 137 3.48 -12.24 -8.83
N GLU A 138 3.79 -11.05 -9.32
CA GLU A 138 3.93 -10.74 -10.75
C GLU A 138 5.03 -11.58 -11.40
N ALA A 139 6.20 -11.63 -10.77
CA ALA A 139 7.33 -12.42 -11.27
C ALA A 139 7.00 -13.91 -11.28
N ALA A 140 6.28 -14.42 -10.28
CA ALA A 140 5.85 -15.82 -10.21
C ALA A 140 4.87 -16.17 -11.32
N VAL A 141 3.86 -15.31 -11.59
CA VAL A 141 2.93 -15.51 -12.74
C VAL A 141 3.70 -15.59 -14.04
N LYS A 142 4.59 -14.62 -14.29
CA LYS A 142 5.40 -14.56 -15.53
C LYS A 142 6.38 -15.73 -15.68
N ASN A 143 6.79 -16.34 -14.56
CA ASN A 143 7.62 -17.55 -14.55
C ASN A 143 6.81 -18.86 -14.66
N GLY A 144 5.48 -18.79 -14.59
CA GLY A 144 4.60 -19.97 -14.58
C GLY A 144 4.57 -20.70 -13.23
N ASP A 145 5.02 -20.09 -12.14
CA ASP A 145 4.96 -20.64 -10.78
C ASP A 145 3.63 -20.27 -10.10
N ALA A 146 2.61 -21.09 -10.40
CA ALA A 146 1.27 -20.85 -9.89
C ALA A 146 1.18 -20.86 -8.35
N THR A 147 1.97 -21.70 -7.70
CA THR A 147 1.98 -21.82 -6.24
C THR A 147 2.49 -20.55 -5.58
N LYS A 148 3.62 -20.02 -6.04
CA LYS A 148 4.17 -18.77 -5.53
C LYS A 148 3.31 -17.57 -5.89
N ALA A 149 2.76 -17.53 -7.11
CA ALA A 149 1.82 -16.49 -7.51
C ALA A 149 0.63 -16.40 -6.56
N ALA A 150 -0.01 -17.54 -6.27
CA ALA A 150 -1.12 -17.60 -5.33
C ALA A 150 -0.70 -17.22 -3.90
N LYS A 151 0.47 -17.67 -3.43
CA LYS A 151 0.99 -17.35 -2.09
C LYS A 151 1.11 -15.84 -1.89
N TYR A 152 1.79 -15.16 -2.81
CA TYR A 152 2.12 -13.74 -2.63
C TYR A 152 0.92 -12.83 -2.89
N LEU A 153 0.09 -13.13 -3.89
CA LEU A 153 -1.15 -12.39 -4.10
C LEU A 153 -2.09 -12.52 -2.91
N LYS A 154 -2.28 -13.73 -2.40
CA LYS A 154 -3.16 -14.02 -1.27
C LYS A 154 -2.83 -13.17 -0.04
N ALA A 155 -1.54 -12.97 0.25
CA ALA A 155 -1.10 -12.19 1.42
C ALA A 155 -1.61 -10.75 1.38
N ILE A 156 -1.65 -10.12 0.21
CA ILE A 156 -2.13 -8.74 0.04
C ILE A 156 -3.64 -8.69 -0.13
N ALA A 157 -4.19 -9.56 -0.97
CA ALA A 157 -5.62 -9.54 -1.29
C ALA A 157 -6.50 -9.83 -0.07
N LEU A 158 -6.16 -10.84 0.75
CA LEU A 158 -6.92 -11.13 1.98
C LEU A 158 -6.69 -10.09 3.09
N ARG A 159 -5.53 -9.45 3.14
CA ARG A 159 -5.30 -8.33 4.04
C ARG A 159 -6.20 -7.14 3.67
N GLY A 160 -6.30 -6.84 2.36
CA GLY A 160 -7.16 -5.78 1.84
C GLY A 160 -8.65 -6.11 1.99
N ASN A 161 -9.04 -7.30 1.57
CA ASN A 161 -10.43 -7.75 1.61
C ASN A 161 -10.50 -9.17 2.19
N PRO A 162 -10.97 -9.35 3.45
CA PRO A 162 -11.09 -10.66 4.07
C PRO A 162 -12.00 -11.64 3.31
N ASP A 163 -12.93 -11.13 2.52
CA ASP A 163 -13.87 -11.93 1.72
C ASP A 163 -13.34 -12.24 0.31
N TYR A 164 -12.07 -11.86 0.02
CA TYR A 164 -11.49 -12.11 -1.28
C TYR A 164 -11.45 -13.59 -1.62
N THR A 165 -12.06 -13.93 -2.74
CA THR A 165 -12.03 -15.30 -3.26
C THR A 165 -10.88 -15.47 -4.24
N MET A 166 -9.90 -16.28 -3.86
CA MET A 166 -8.75 -16.57 -4.73
C MET A 166 -9.20 -17.27 -6.03
N PRO A 167 -8.73 -16.80 -7.21
CA PRO A 167 -8.99 -17.51 -8.45
C PRO A 167 -8.32 -18.89 -8.46
N ALA A 168 -8.88 -19.83 -9.18
CA ALA A 168 -8.31 -21.18 -9.32
C ALA A 168 -6.89 -21.15 -9.92
N LYS A 169 -6.61 -20.14 -10.75
CA LYS A 169 -5.29 -19.84 -11.31
C LYS A 169 -5.10 -18.32 -11.32
N VAL A 170 -4.09 -17.86 -10.63
CA VAL A 170 -3.72 -16.43 -10.61
C VAL A 170 -3.18 -16.02 -11.97
N THR A 171 -3.71 -14.94 -12.50
CA THR A 171 -3.28 -14.29 -13.75
C THR A 171 -2.49 -13.02 -13.48
N LEU A 172 -1.89 -12.45 -14.51
CA LEU A 172 -1.23 -11.16 -14.40
C LEU A 172 -2.23 -10.04 -14.08
N ASP A 173 -3.42 -10.12 -14.66
CA ASP A 173 -4.47 -9.12 -14.44
C ASP A 173 -4.94 -9.12 -12.98
N ASP A 174 -5.05 -10.27 -12.32
CA ASP A 174 -5.37 -10.35 -10.89
C ASP A 174 -4.32 -9.64 -10.04
N VAL A 175 -3.04 -9.81 -10.38
CA VAL A 175 -1.95 -9.14 -9.65
C VAL A 175 -1.93 -7.63 -9.90
N LEU A 176 -2.12 -7.19 -11.14
CA LEU A 176 -2.15 -5.77 -11.49
C LEU A 176 -3.37 -5.06 -10.88
N GLU A 177 -4.49 -5.74 -10.81
CA GLU A 177 -5.69 -5.24 -10.17
C GLU A 177 -5.49 -5.05 -8.66
N GLU A 178 -4.89 -6.04 -7.99
CA GLU A 178 -4.55 -5.91 -6.58
C GLU A 178 -3.51 -4.81 -6.33
N ARG A 179 -2.52 -4.69 -7.21
CA ARG A 179 -1.53 -3.60 -7.18
C ARG A 179 -2.19 -2.23 -7.28
N ARG A 180 -3.16 -2.07 -8.16
CA ARG A 180 -3.90 -0.82 -8.34
C ARG A 180 -4.67 -0.39 -7.10
N LYS A 181 -5.20 -1.36 -6.32
CA LYS A 181 -5.90 -1.08 -5.07
C LYS A 181 -4.94 -0.76 -3.93
N GLU A 182 -3.76 -1.38 -3.95
CA GLU A 182 -2.79 -1.33 -2.85
C GLU A 182 -1.86 -0.12 -2.92
N LEU A 183 -1.37 0.23 -4.09
CA LEU A 183 -0.35 1.26 -4.30
C LEU A 183 -0.95 2.56 -4.80
#